data_f375662f36cb0c4109ea7619e4dbb7a7
#
_entry.id   f375662f36cb0c4109ea7619e4dbb7a7
#
_cell.length_a   1.000
_cell.length_b   1.000
_cell.length_c   1.000
_cell.angle_alpha   90.00
_cell.angle_beta   90.00
_cell.angle_gamma   90.00
#
_symmetry.space_group_name_H-M   'P 1'
#
loop_
_entity.id
_entity.type
_entity.pdbx_description
1 polymer ?
#
loop_
_entity_poly.entity_id
_entity_poly.type
_entity_poly.pdbx_seq_one_letter_code
_entity_poly.pdbx_strand_id
1 'polypeptide(L)'
;MDDVVIAGGGPAGALAAIILARAGARVRLFERARFPRHKLCGDTLNPGALAVLARHVDTTALVAGSDDIHGMLLTGPGGVAVRALYGAGLAGRAVTRSVFDEWLLRQAVDAGARVEEGVAVKGALVSAGRVSGVTVAGRESGEVAHEGRLVIAADGRRSTLAFSRGLAHQPSRPRRWAIGGYFTGVAGCGTVGEMHVR
;
A
#
# COMPACT_ATOMS: atom_id res chain seq x y z
N MET A 1 4.46 18.00 18.55
CA MET A 1 3.77 16.70 18.62
C MET A 1 2.78 16.64 17.46
N ASP A 2 2.80 15.57 16.70
CA ASP A 2 1.86 15.34 15.60
C ASP A 2 0.54 14.76 16.15
N ASP A 3 -0.58 14.97 15.43
CA ASP A 3 -1.84 14.36 15.85
C ASP A 3 -1.83 12.88 15.45
N VAL A 4 -1.28 12.57 14.28
CA VAL A 4 -1.17 11.20 13.78
C VAL A 4 0.22 10.92 13.22
N VAL A 5 0.81 9.80 13.65
CA VAL A 5 2.05 9.26 13.07
C VAL A 5 1.71 7.96 12.33
N ILE A 6 2.13 7.86 11.07
CA ILE A 6 1.86 6.72 10.21
C ILE A 6 3.17 6.02 9.86
N ALA A 7 3.26 4.74 10.10
CA ALA A 7 4.37 3.90 9.67
C ALA A 7 4.00 3.19 8.35
N GLY A 8 4.71 3.52 7.27
CA GLY A 8 4.57 2.93 5.95
C GLY A 8 3.79 3.79 4.95
N GLY A 9 4.44 4.09 3.81
CA GLY A 9 3.92 4.88 2.68
C GLY A 9 3.29 4.04 1.56
N GLY A 10 2.86 2.81 1.86
CA GLY A 10 2.07 2.01 0.93
C GLY A 10 0.62 2.53 0.82
N PRO A 11 -0.24 1.89 -0.01
CA PRO A 11 -1.59 2.38 -0.29
C PRO A 11 -2.42 2.67 0.97
N ALA A 12 -2.33 1.81 1.99
CA ALA A 12 -3.07 1.99 3.23
C ALA A 12 -2.61 3.23 4.01
N GLY A 13 -1.29 3.42 4.15
CA GLY A 13 -0.74 4.55 4.89
C GLY A 13 -0.90 5.87 4.13
N ALA A 14 -0.67 5.88 2.82
CA ALA A 14 -0.85 7.07 2.00
C ALA A 14 -2.32 7.54 1.97
N LEU A 15 -3.26 6.61 1.78
CA LEU A 15 -4.69 6.96 1.80
C LEU A 15 -5.14 7.45 3.18
N ALA A 16 -4.69 6.80 4.26
CA ALA A 16 -4.96 7.27 5.62
C ALA A 16 -4.40 8.69 5.84
N ALA A 17 -3.18 8.96 5.35
CA ALA A 17 -2.56 10.28 5.44
C ALA A 17 -3.39 11.35 4.70
N ILE A 18 -3.87 11.05 3.48
CA ILE A 18 -4.72 11.95 2.69
C ILE A 18 -5.99 12.31 3.48
N ILE A 19 -6.71 11.29 3.94
CA ILE A 19 -7.98 11.48 4.63
C ILE A 19 -7.80 12.32 5.90
N LEU A 20 -6.81 11.99 6.70
CA LEU A 20 -6.58 12.64 7.98
C LEU A 20 -6.04 14.07 7.82
N ALA A 21 -5.12 14.29 6.87
CA ALA A 21 -4.60 15.63 6.61
C ALA A 21 -5.70 16.57 6.08
N ARG A 22 -6.56 16.09 5.18
CA ARG A 22 -7.73 16.86 4.70
C ARG A 22 -8.75 17.16 5.80
N ALA A 23 -8.83 16.30 6.81
CA ALA A 23 -9.64 16.56 8.00
C ALA A 23 -8.97 17.54 9.01
N GLY A 24 -7.81 18.11 8.65
CA GLY A 24 -7.10 19.10 9.46
C GLY A 24 -6.15 18.51 10.50
N ALA A 25 -5.93 17.21 10.52
CA ALA A 25 -4.95 16.59 11.41
C ALA A 25 -3.51 16.86 10.94
N ARG A 26 -2.60 17.11 11.90
CA ARG A 26 -1.15 17.16 11.63
C ARG A 26 -0.64 15.73 11.49
N VAL A 27 -0.44 15.29 10.24
CA VAL A 27 -0.03 13.93 9.91
C VAL A 27 1.45 13.90 9.58
N ARG A 28 2.18 12.95 10.19
CA ARG A 28 3.55 12.60 9.83
C ARG A 28 3.60 11.14 9.40
N LEU A 29 4.13 10.89 8.20
CA LEU A 29 4.26 9.56 7.64
C LEU A 29 5.74 9.24 7.41
N PHE A 30 6.18 8.08 7.90
CA PHE A 30 7.52 7.53 7.70
C PHE A 30 7.47 6.34 6.76
N GLU A 31 8.28 6.37 5.70
CA GLU A 31 8.47 5.25 4.78
C GLU A 31 9.96 4.91 4.66
N ARG A 32 10.30 3.65 4.83
CA ARG A 32 11.69 3.18 4.80
C ARG A 32 12.34 3.22 3.42
N ALA A 33 11.55 3.10 2.37
CA ALA A 33 12.02 3.18 0.99
C ALA A 33 11.96 4.61 0.46
N ARG A 34 12.63 4.86 -0.65
CA ARG A 34 12.45 6.04 -1.50
C ARG A 34 11.63 5.65 -2.71
N PHE A 35 10.71 6.50 -3.14
CA PHE A 35 9.89 6.27 -4.32
C PHE A 35 10.56 6.85 -5.59
N PRO A 36 10.31 6.25 -6.78
CA PRO A 36 9.50 5.05 -7.01
C PRO A 36 10.16 3.79 -6.47
N ARG A 37 9.37 2.85 -5.94
CA ARG A 37 9.88 1.57 -5.41
C ARG A 37 9.10 0.37 -5.91
N HIS A 38 9.78 -0.74 -6.12
CA HIS A 38 9.13 -2.01 -6.44
C HIS A 38 8.51 -2.66 -5.20
N LYS A 39 7.35 -3.26 -5.40
CA LYS A 39 6.65 -4.07 -4.39
C LYS A 39 5.94 -5.21 -5.09
N LEU A 40 6.26 -6.43 -4.74
CA LEU A 40 5.59 -7.60 -5.30
C LEU A 40 4.08 -7.53 -5.04
N CYS A 41 3.31 -7.53 -6.13
CA CYS A 41 1.85 -7.41 -6.16
C CYS A 41 1.33 -7.95 -7.50
N GLY A 42 0.02 -8.14 -7.64
CA GLY A 42 -0.61 -8.41 -8.93
C GLY A 42 -0.85 -7.16 -9.78
N ASP A 43 -0.41 -6.01 -9.31
CA ASP A 43 -0.45 -4.71 -10.03
C ASP A 43 -1.83 -4.38 -10.64
N THR A 44 -2.89 -4.74 -9.91
CA THR A 44 -4.27 -4.54 -10.34
C THR A 44 -5.06 -3.82 -9.26
N LEU A 45 -5.78 -2.78 -9.66
CA LEU A 45 -6.78 -2.09 -8.87
C LEU A 45 -8.16 -2.52 -9.36
N ASN A 46 -8.94 -3.16 -8.51
CA ASN A 46 -10.32 -3.52 -8.85
C ASN A 46 -11.25 -2.29 -8.82
N PRO A 47 -12.46 -2.36 -9.42
CA PRO A 47 -13.39 -1.23 -9.43
C PRO A 47 -13.76 -0.70 -8.05
N GLY A 48 -13.83 -1.58 -7.04
CA GLY A 48 -14.11 -1.17 -5.66
C GLY A 48 -12.99 -0.33 -5.06
N ALA A 49 -11.73 -0.70 -5.31
CA ALA A 49 -10.58 0.10 -4.87
C ALA A 49 -10.55 1.48 -5.55
N LEU A 50 -10.83 1.54 -6.86
CA LEU A 50 -10.94 2.79 -7.59
C LEU A 50 -12.07 3.69 -7.06
N ALA A 51 -13.23 3.11 -6.76
CA ALA A 51 -14.35 3.84 -6.16
C ALA A 51 -14.01 4.41 -4.79
N VAL A 52 -13.24 3.70 -3.96
CA VAL A 52 -12.75 4.23 -2.69
C VAL A 52 -11.77 5.37 -2.91
N LEU A 53 -10.80 5.21 -3.81
CA LEU A 53 -9.83 6.26 -4.13
C LEU A 53 -10.51 7.52 -4.65
N ALA A 54 -11.47 7.40 -5.59
CA ALA A 54 -12.18 8.52 -6.20
C ALA A 54 -12.98 9.38 -5.20
N ARG A 55 -13.31 8.84 -4.02
CA ARG A 55 -13.94 9.62 -2.94
C ARG A 55 -12.97 10.58 -2.27
N HIS A 56 -11.68 10.32 -2.39
CA HIS A 56 -10.65 11.03 -1.62
C HIS A 56 -9.62 11.73 -2.49
N VAL A 57 -9.45 11.35 -3.76
CA VAL A 57 -8.47 11.93 -4.68
C VAL A 57 -9.03 11.96 -6.10
N ASP A 58 -8.55 12.91 -6.90
CA ASP A 58 -8.79 12.87 -8.35
C ASP A 58 -7.97 11.74 -8.97
N THR A 59 -8.65 10.74 -9.51
CA THR A 59 -8.05 9.57 -10.12
C THR A 59 -7.84 9.68 -11.63
N THR A 60 -8.17 10.81 -12.24
CA THR A 60 -8.17 11.02 -13.71
C THR A 60 -6.81 10.69 -14.33
N ALA A 61 -5.72 11.22 -13.78
CA ALA A 61 -4.37 10.95 -14.29
C ALA A 61 -3.94 9.50 -14.12
N LEU A 62 -4.30 8.87 -12.98
CA LEU A 62 -4.03 7.46 -12.72
C LEU A 62 -4.76 6.56 -13.73
N VAL A 63 -6.03 6.86 -13.99
CA VAL A 63 -6.88 6.13 -14.93
C VAL A 63 -6.36 6.27 -16.35
N ALA A 64 -6.01 7.49 -16.78
CA ALA A 64 -5.48 7.75 -18.12
C ALA A 64 -4.11 7.08 -18.37
N GLY A 65 -3.30 6.91 -17.34
CA GLY A 65 -1.97 6.30 -17.42
C GLY A 65 -1.94 4.79 -17.14
N SER A 66 -3.07 4.08 -17.15
CA SER A 66 -3.18 2.66 -16.82
C SER A 66 -4.11 1.91 -17.76
N ASP A 67 -3.88 0.61 -17.93
CA ASP A 67 -4.68 -0.25 -18.80
C ASP A 67 -5.96 -0.74 -18.13
N ASP A 68 -7.01 -0.94 -18.91
CA ASP A 68 -8.29 -1.48 -18.43
C ASP A 68 -8.19 -2.96 -18.08
N ILE A 69 -8.78 -3.32 -16.96
CA ILE A 69 -9.01 -4.72 -16.56
C ILE A 69 -10.52 -4.91 -16.36
N HIS A 70 -11.11 -5.77 -17.18
CA HIS A 70 -12.57 -6.02 -17.16
C HIS A 70 -12.98 -7.24 -16.35
N GLY A 71 -12.04 -7.98 -15.78
CA GLY A 71 -12.34 -9.16 -14.99
C GLY A 71 -11.13 -10.02 -14.72
N MET A 72 -11.41 -11.27 -14.33
CA MET A 72 -10.40 -12.29 -14.02
C MET A 72 -10.72 -13.59 -14.75
N LEU A 73 -9.68 -14.24 -15.24
CA LEU A 73 -9.72 -15.62 -15.72
C LEU A 73 -8.96 -16.51 -14.73
N LEU A 74 -9.61 -17.51 -14.18
CA LEU A 74 -8.98 -18.53 -13.36
C LEU A 74 -8.97 -19.84 -14.14
N THR A 75 -7.81 -20.49 -14.22
CA THR A 75 -7.69 -21.83 -14.77
C THR A 75 -7.13 -22.80 -13.74
N GLY A 76 -7.52 -24.07 -13.84
CA GLY A 76 -7.10 -25.10 -12.90
C GLY A 76 -6.87 -26.46 -13.58
N PRO A 77 -6.45 -27.48 -12.80
CA PRO A 77 -6.27 -28.83 -13.31
C PRO A 77 -7.53 -29.37 -13.99
N GLY A 78 -7.35 -30.29 -14.94
CA GLY A 78 -8.46 -30.92 -15.65
C GLY A 78 -9.17 -30.02 -16.68
N GLY A 79 -8.52 -28.90 -17.10
CA GLY A 79 -9.08 -27.98 -18.09
C GLY A 79 -10.15 -27.04 -17.55
N VAL A 80 -10.29 -26.96 -16.24
CA VAL A 80 -11.25 -26.02 -15.62
C VAL A 80 -10.83 -24.59 -15.91
N ALA A 81 -11.77 -23.79 -16.44
CA ALA A 81 -11.61 -22.37 -16.66
C ALA A 81 -12.86 -21.60 -16.20
N VAL A 82 -12.66 -20.60 -15.35
CA VAL A 82 -13.73 -19.71 -14.88
C VAL A 82 -13.36 -18.28 -15.25
N ARG A 83 -14.19 -17.65 -16.06
CA ARG A 83 -14.06 -16.24 -16.41
C ARG A 83 -15.14 -15.43 -15.69
N ALA A 84 -14.72 -14.52 -14.84
CA ALA A 84 -15.59 -13.60 -14.14
C ALA A 84 -15.31 -12.16 -14.60
N LEU A 85 -16.32 -11.51 -15.17
CA LEU A 85 -16.21 -10.11 -15.59
C LEU A 85 -16.81 -9.20 -14.52
N TYR A 86 -16.29 -7.99 -14.44
CA TYR A 86 -16.92 -6.94 -13.66
C TYR A 86 -18.26 -6.55 -14.31
N GLY A 87 -19.17 -5.97 -13.54
CA GLY A 87 -20.48 -5.53 -14.06
C GLY A 87 -20.35 -4.49 -15.18
N ALA A 88 -21.43 -4.28 -15.92
CA ALA A 88 -21.45 -3.35 -17.03
C ALA A 88 -20.99 -1.93 -16.62
N GLY A 89 -20.12 -1.35 -17.41
CA GLY A 89 -19.52 -0.04 -17.15
C GLY A 89 -18.44 0.00 -16.06
N LEU A 90 -18.08 -1.17 -15.49
CA LEU A 90 -17.03 -1.25 -14.49
C LEU A 90 -15.73 -1.80 -15.10
N ALA A 91 -14.62 -1.10 -14.82
CA ALA A 91 -13.28 -1.58 -15.13
C ALA A 91 -12.37 -1.37 -13.92
N GLY A 92 -11.48 -2.31 -13.69
CA GLY A 92 -10.29 -2.14 -12.88
C GLY A 92 -9.17 -1.53 -13.70
N ARG A 93 -7.99 -1.36 -13.10
CA ARG A 93 -6.79 -0.83 -13.77
C ARG A 93 -5.59 -1.72 -13.50
N ALA A 94 -4.80 -1.97 -14.53
CA ALA A 94 -3.47 -2.52 -14.40
C ALA A 94 -2.47 -1.36 -14.27
N VAL A 95 -1.80 -1.29 -13.14
CA VAL A 95 -0.81 -0.25 -12.87
C VAL A 95 0.25 -0.80 -11.91
N THR A 96 1.52 -0.62 -12.24
CA THR A 96 2.59 -1.11 -11.38
C THR A 96 2.58 -0.42 -10.02
N ARG A 97 3.00 -1.15 -8.99
CA ARG A 97 3.10 -0.59 -7.63
C ARG A 97 4.11 0.56 -7.52
N SER A 98 5.12 0.60 -8.37
CA SER A 98 6.06 1.72 -8.42
C SER A 98 5.36 3.03 -8.81
N VAL A 99 4.52 2.99 -9.83
CA VAL A 99 3.75 4.14 -10.30
C VAL A 99 2.61 4.48 -9.33
N PHE A 100 1.81 3.48 -8.95
CA PHE A 100 0.64 3.69 -8.10
C PHE A 100 1.00 4.21 -6.71
N ASP A 101 1.99 3.56 -6.05
CA ASP A 101 2.34 3.94 -4.69
C ASP A 101 2.97 5.34 -4.65
N GLU A 102 3.82 5.69 -5.62
CA GLU A 102 4.41 7.02 -5.72
C GLU A 102 3.33 8.09 -5.97
N TRP A 103 2.44 7.84 -6.93
CA TRP A 103 1.32 8.75 -7.20
C TRP A 103 0.48 9.02 -5.94
N LEU A 104 0.11 7.96 -5.22
CA LEU A 104 -0.72 8.09 -4.02
C LEU A 104 0.01 8.79 -2.87
N LEU A 105 1.32 8.56 -2.73
CA LEU A 105 2.14 9.24 -1.72
C LEU A 105 2.26 10.74 -2.01
N ARG A 106 2.38 11.14 -3.28
CA ARG A 106 2.34 12.54 -3.69
C ARG A 106 1.01 13.20 -3.33
N GLN A 107 -0.11 12.51 -3.56
CA GLN A 107 -1.43 13.00 -3.12
C GLN A 107 -1.50 13.21 -1.59
N ALA A 108 -0.78 12.41 -0.80
CA ALA A 108 -0.70 12.63 0.64
C ALA A 108 0.09 13.90 1.00
N VAL A 109 1.19 14.18 0.28
CA VAL A 109 1.94 15.44 0.44
C VAL A 109 1.08 16.64 0.05
N ASP A 110 0.39 16.57 -1.08
CA ASP A 110 -0.49 17.63 -1.57
C ASP A 110 -1.67 17.89 -0.62
N ALA A 111 -2.12 16.86 0.09
CA ALA A 111 -3.13 16.98 1.15
C ALA A 111 -2.61 17.62 2.45
N GLY A 112 -1.29 17.88 2.57
CA GLY A 112 -0.66 18.51 3.72
C GLY A 112 0.01 17.55 4.70
N ALA A 113 0.10 16.25 4.40
CA ALA A 113 0.86 15.31 5.23
C ALA A 113 2.37 15.55 5.10
N ARG A 114 3.10 15.47 6.22
CA ARG A 114 4.56 15.46 6.22
C ARG A 114 5.06 14.06 5.97
N VAL A 115 5.67 13.83 4.81
CA VAL A 115 6.19 12.53 4.40
C VAL A 115 7.71 12.52 4.50
N GLU A 116 8.25 11.50 5.15
CA GLU A 116 9.69 11.26 5.28
C GLU A 116 10.05 9.91 4.68
N GLU A 117 10.65 9.95 3.49
CA GLU A 117 11.13 8.78 2.77
C GLU A 117 12.56 8.41 3.17
N GLY A 118 12.89 7.12 3.09
CA GLY A 118 14.19 6.59 3.51
C GLY A 118 14.33 6.47 5.03
N VAL A 119 13.24 6.61 5.78
CA VAL A 119 13.21 6.58 7.25
C VAL A 119 12.43 5.36 7.74
N ALA A 120 13.12 4.42 8.34
CA ALA A 120 12.51 3.20 8.87
C ALA A 120 11.99 3.39 10.30
N VAL A 121 10.73 3.06 10.53
CA VAL A 121 10.20 2.92 11.89
C VAL A 121 10.80 1.67 12.53
N LYS A 122 11.36 1.83 13.73
CA LYS A 122 12.07 0.79 14.50
C LYS A 122 11.20 0.20 15.62
N GLY A 123 10.32 0.99 16.21
CA GLY A 123 9.48 0.54 17.30
C GLY A 123 8.39 1.53 17.67
N ALA A 124 7.52 1.11 18.59
CA ALA A 124 6.52 1.97 19.20
C ALA A 124 7.07 2.60 20.47
N LEU A 125 6.88 3.89 20.66
CA LEU A 125 7.01 4.55 21.96
C LEU A 125 5.79 4.17 22.81
N VAL A 126 6.03 3.74 24.02
CA VAL A 126 4.98 3.35 24.96
C VAL A 126 5.13 4.15 26.24
N SER A 127 4.09 4.84 26.65
CA SER A 127 4.00 5.58 27.90
C SER A 127 2.70 5.24 28.61
N ALA A 128 2.78 4.90 29.89
CA ALA A 128 1.63 4.48 30.70
C ALA A 128 0.75 3.41 30.03
N GLY A 129 1.35 2.40 29.40
CA GLY A 129 0.65 1.30 28.73
C GLY A 129 0.03 1.64 27.37
N ARG A 130 0.15 2.87 26.89
CA ARG A 130 -0.38 3.33 25.61
C ARG A 130 0.75 3.64 24.61
N VAL A 131 0.50 3.40 23.33
CA VAL A 131 1.40 3.87 22.27
C VAL A 131 1.25 5.39 22.15
N SER A 132 2.37 6.10 22.33
CA SER A 132 2.46 7.57 22.32
C SER A 132 3.29 8.11 21.15
N GLY A 133 3.77 7.24 20.25
CA GLY A 133 4.60 7.62 19.13
C GLY A 133 5.37 6.43 18.56
N VAL A 134 6.42 6.75 17.80
CA VAL A 134 7.33 5.77 17.21
C VAL A 134 8.78 6.17 17.41
N THR A 135 9.69 5.20 17.38
CA THR A 135 11.12 5.44 17.14
C THR A 135 11.44 5.18 15.68
N VAL A 136 12.28 6.01 15.08
CA VAL A 136 12.75 5.89 13.70
C VAL A 136 14.26 5.82 13.65
N ALA A 137 14.83 5.31 12.56
CA ALA A 137 16.27 5.35 12.32
C ALA A 137 16.75 6.79 12.19
N GLY A 138 17.70 7.19 13.02
CA GLY A 138 18.38 8.48 12.94
C GLY A 138 19.43 8.51 11.83
N ARG A 139 19.89 9.73 11.47
CA ARG A 139 20.90 9.92 10.41
C ARG A 139 22.30 9.43 10.81
N GLU A 140 22.63 9.46 12.08
CA GLU A 140 23.96 9.14 12.63
C GLU A 140 23.91 7.96 13.59
N SER A 141 23.48 6.78 13.14
CA SER A 141 23.39 5.56 13.96
C SER A 141 22.77 5.78 15.35
N GLY A 142 21.46 5.94 15.38
CA GLY A 142 20.68 6.09 16.60
C GLY A 142 19.20 5.97 16.29
N GLU A 143 18.38 6.01 17.32
CA GLU A 143 16.93 6.09 17.16
C GLU A 143 16.45 7.48 17.59
N VAL A 144 15.53 8.04 16.82
CA VAL A 144 14.89 9.33 17.12
C VAL A 144 13.44 9.08 17.47
N ALA A 145 12.99 9.64 18.57
CA ALA A 145 11.60 9.55 19.02
C ALA A 145 10.72 10.58 18.31
N HIS A 146 9.57 10.13 17.81
CA HIS A 146 8.52 11.00 17.26
C HIS A 146 7.21 10.72 17.98
N GLU A 147 6.76 11.69 18.75
CA GLU A 147 5.52 11.63 19.50
C GLU A 147 4.31 11.94 18.62
N GLY A 148 3.20 11.23 18.88
CA GLY A 148 1.91 11.44 18.25
C GLY A 148 0.77 10.93 19.12
N ARG A 149 -0.37 11.57 19.00
CA ARG A 149 -1.58 11.19 19.77
C ARG A 149 -2.16 9.85 19.31
N LEU A 150 -1.98 9.52 18.03
CA LEU A 150 -2.37 8.27 17.39
C LEU A 150 -1.23 7.74 16.53
N VAL A 151 -1.03 6.42 16.52
CA VAL A 151 -0.08 5.74 15.63
C VAL A 151 -0.82 4.74 14.76
N ILE A 152 -0.60 4.82 13.44
CA ILE A 152 -1.15 3.88 12.46
C ILE A 152 -0.03 2.99 11.94
N ALA A 153 -0.16 1.68 12.18
CA ALA A 153 0.74 0.67 11.63
C ALA A 153 0.28 0.28 10.22
N ALA A 154 0.87 0.89 9.19
CA ALA A 154 0.63 0.61 7.78
C ALA A 154 1.90 0.09 7.05
N ASP A 155 2.87 -0.42 7.80
CA ASP A 155 4.19 -0.87 7.36
C ASP A 155 4.19 -2.29 6.72
N GLY A 156 3.00 -2.84 6.50
CA GLY A 156 2.74 -3.99 5.64
C GLY A 156 2.98 -5.34 6.33
N ARG A 157 3.19 -6.38 5.50
CA ARG A 157 3.23 -7.79 5.96
C ARG A 157 4.27 -8.09 7.05
N ARG A 158 5.33 -7.31 7.12
CA ARG A 158 6.36 -7.42 8.16
C ARG A 158 6.34 -6.20 9.07
N SER A 159 5.13 -5.83 9.51
CA SER A 159 4.92 -4.67 10.37
C SER A 159 5.76 -4.75 11.64
N THR A 160 6.71 -3.85 11.78
CA THR A 160 7.51 -3.73 13.00
C THR A 160 6.62 -3.40 14.20
N LEU A 161 5.65 -2.52 14.00
CA LEU A 161 4.75 -2.08 15.08
C LEU A 161 3.79 -3.19 15.52
N ALA A 162 3.13 -3.87 14.57
CA ALA A 162 2.14 -4.89 14.90
C ALA A 162 2.79 -6.12 15.57
N PHE A 163 3.96 -6.57 15.06
CA PHE A 163 4.66 -7.71 15.65
C PHE A 163 5.24 -7.39 17.03
N SER A 164 5.87 -6.24 17.20
CA SER A 164 6.45 -5.86 18.50
C SER A 164 5.39 -5.67 19.60
N ARG A 165 4.13 -5.42 19.21
CA ARG A 165 3.01 -5.29 20.14
C ARG A 165 2.17 -6.56 20.30
N GLY A 166 2.56 -7.68 19.70
CA GLY A 166 1.82 -8.93 19.75
C GLY A 166 0.47 -8.90 18.99
N LEU A 167 0.23 -7.87 18.15
CA LEU A 167 -0.99 -7.72 17.36
C LEU A 167 -0.97 -8.54 16.08
N ALA A 168 0.19 -9.05 15.69
CA ALA A 168 0.37 -9.92 14.53
C ALA A 168 1.39 -11.00 14.85
N HIS A 169 1.23 -12.16 14.22
CA HIS A 169 2.19 -13.26 14.28
C HIS A 169 2.32 -13.91 12.91
N GLN A 170 3.47 -14.48 12.62
CA GLN A 170 3.67 -15.27 11.42
C GLN A 170 3.52 -16.76 11.77
N PRO A 171 2.97 -17.56 10.85
CA PRO A 171 2.96 -19.01 11.03
C PRO A 171 4.40 -19.51 11.07
N SER A 172 4.66 -20.52 11.92
CA SER A 172 5.98 -21.14 12.05
C SER A 172 6.52 -21.73 10.74
N ARG A 173 5.61 -22.13 9.84
CA ARG A 173 5.92 -22.59 8.48
C ARG A 173 5.11 -21.80 7.47
N PRO A 174 5.76 -21.00 6.61
CA PRO A 174 5.06 -20.33 5.50
C PRO A 174 4.45 -21.36 4.56
N ARG A 175 3.17 -21.20 4.24
CA ARG A 175 2.43 -22.12 3.33
C ARG A 175 2.33 -21.59 1.91
N ARG A 176 2.64 -20.32 1.70
CA ARG A 176 2.52 -19.66 0.39
C ARG A 176 3.73 -18.77 0.14
N TRP A 177 4.20 -18.83 -1.09
CA TRP A 177 5.29 -18.02 -1.59
C TRP A 177 4.81 -17.29 -2.84
N ALA A 178 5.31 -16.11 -3.09
CA ALA A 178 5.06 -15.37 -4.31
C ALA A 178 6.40 -14.91 -4.91
N ILE A 179 6.56 -15.16 -6.18
CA ILE A 179 7.66 -14.66 -7.02
C ILE A 179 6.99 -13.87 -8.14
N GLY A 180 7.51 -12.72 -8.49
CA GLY A 180 7.00 -11.90 -9.59
C GLY A 180 8.12 -11.44 -10.50
N GLY A 181 7.77 -11.21 -11.76
CA GLY A 181 8.64 -10.62 -12.79
C GLY A 181 7.79 -9.86 -13.79
N TYR A 182 8.44 -8.95 -14.52
CA TYR A 182 7.82 -8.19 -15.60
C TYR A 182 8.42 -8.68 -16.92
N PHE A 183 7.56 -8.83 -17.91
CA PHE A 183 7.95 -9.32 -19.24
C PHE A 183 7.43 -8.35 -20.29
N THR A 184 8.20 -8.17 -21.34
CA THR A 184 7.81 -7.41 -22.55
C THR A 184 7.65 -8.36 -23.73
N GLY A 185 6.89 -7.94 -24.75
CA GLY A 185 6.68 -8.74 -25.96
C GLY A 185 5.82 -9.98 -25.75
N VAL A 186 5.00 -10.03 -24.71
CA VAL A 186 4.07 -11.13 -24.46
C VAL A 186 2.88 -11.02 -25.39
N ALA A 187 2.69 -12.02 -26.26
CA ALA A 187 1.53 -12.08 -27.16
C ALA A 187 0.28 -12.59 -26.42
N GLY A 188 -0.89 -12.14 -26.90
CA GLY A 188 -2.19 -12.64 -26.40
C GLY A 188 -2.63 -12.03 -25.06
N CYS A 189 -1.93 -11.05 -24.52
CA CYS A 189 -2.39 -10.32 -23.34
C CYS A 189 -3.68 -9.55 -23.68
N GLY A 190 -4.73 -9.83 -22.90
CA GLY A 190 -6.03 -9.16 -23.01
C GLY A 190 -6.30 -8.22 -21.86
N THR A 191 -7.55 -7.76 -21.78
CA THR A 191 -8.04 -6.87 -20.69
C THR A 191 -8.59 -7.65 -19.49
N VAL A 192 -8.12 -8.86 -19.26
CA VAL A 192 -8.55 -9.73 -18.15
C VAL A 192 -7.31 -10.17 -17.39
N GLY A 193 -7.31 -10.00 -16.09
CA GLY A 193 -6.25 -10.56 -15.24
C GLY A 193 -6.34 -12.09 -15.25
N GLU A 194 -5.21 -12.78 -15.35
CA GLU A 194 -5.19 -14.26 -15.43
C GLU A 194 -4.52 -14.86 -14.19
N MET A 195 -5.12 -15.91 -13.65
CA MET A 195 -4.57 -16.71 -12.57
C MET A 195 -4.64 -18.19 -12.95
N HIS A 196 -3.48 -18.81 -13.09
CA HIS A 196 -3.34 -20.22 -13.46
C HIS A 196 -2.91 -21.03 -12.23
N VAL A 197 -3.78 -21.95 -11.79
CA VAL A 197 -3.52 -22.90 -10.69
C VAL A 197 -3.11 -24.22 -11.30
N ARG A 198 -2.02 -24.82 -10.81
CA ARG A 198 -1.50 -26.13 -11.22
C ARG A 198 -1.43 -27.08 -10.04
#